data_b01b4ec68d0c822eca87ce9170f43e7b
#
_entry.id   b01b4ec68d0c822eca87ce9170f43e7b
#
_cell.length_a   1.000
_cell.length_b   1.000
_cell.length_c   1.000
_cell.angle_alpha   90.00
_cell.angle_beta   90.00
_cell.angle_gamma   90.00
#
_symmetry.space_group_name_H-M   'P 1'
#
loop_
_entity.id
_entity.type
_entity.pdbx_description
1 polymer ?
#
loop_
_entity_poly.entity_id
_entity_poly.type
_entity_poly.pdbx_seq_one_letter_code
_entity_poly.pdbx_strand_id
1 'polypeptide(L)'
;MRQPAYAFLITITLWTGITLIPCDSSAQILAPTPVAPPSGAPAQTFNAPPAQDLVPSIGRIFTDTLTDFRRLPSRDSAMILGIGGLAAMAGHPSDVRLSQSFSGSTSMSGAFGAGQTIGAATTQIAAAFATYSIGRVTGNPKVAVLGADLVRAQFVSQTMTQVLKLGTSRTRPDGTSLSFPSGHSASAFATAAVLQRHLGWKAGIPAYAVASYVAASRIQGQRHYFSDVAFGAAIGMVAGRTVTIGHGNARFAVAPAAAPGGAGVNFTWVGKK
;
A
#
# COMPACT_ATOMS: atom_id res chain seq x y z
N MET A 1 -13.96 30.54 -1.77
CA MET A 1 -15.14 29.93 -1.14
C MET A 1 -14.76 28.55 -0.64
N ARG A 2 -14.69 28.39 0.69
CA ARG A 2 -14.34 27.11 1.35
C ARG A 2 -15.65 26.32 1.51
N GLN A 3 -15.75 25.16 0.91
CA GLN A 3 -16.88 24.26 1.10
C GLN A 3 -16.71 23.49 2.43
N PRO A 4 -17.80 23.26 3.19
CA PRO A 4 -17.74 22.56 4.46
C PRO A 4 -17.48 21.06 4.29
N ALA A 5 -16.69 20.51 5.21
CA ALA A 5 -16.46 19.06 5.33
C ALA A 5 -17.72 18.43 5.96
N TYR A 6 -18.33 17.46 5.29
CA TYR A 6 -19.42 16.68 5.87
C TYR A 6 -18.84 15.57 6.77
N ALA A 7 -19.13 15.65 8.06
CA ALA A 7 -18.88 14.56 9.01
C ALA A 7 -20.17 13.74 9.11
N PHE A 8 -20.10 12.44 8.80
CA PHE A 8 -21.19 11.50 9.09
C PHE A 8 -20.90 10.81 10.42
N LEU A 9 -21.78 11.03 11.39
CA LEU A 9 -21.76 10.32 12.66
C LEU A 9 -22.69 9.11 12.52
N ILE A 10 -22.16 7.91 12.52
CA ILE A 10 -22.95 6.68 12.59
C ILE A 10 -22.84 6.17 14.02
N THR A 11 -23.93 6.27 14.78
CA THR A 11 -24.03 5.69 16.12
C THR A 11 -24.76 4.35 15.99
N ILE A 12 -24.06 3.25 16.26
CA ILE A 12 -24.69 1.93 16.36
C ILE A 12 -24.86 1.61 17.83
N THR A 13 -26.11 1.65 18.30
CA THR A 13 -26.48 1.20 19.62
C THR A 13 -26.91 -0.26 19.54
N LEU A 14 -26.15 -1.15 20.14
CA LEU A 14 -26.53 -2.56 20.29
C LEU A 14 -27.58 -2.69 21.40
N TRP A 15 -28.84 -2.48 21.03
CA TRP A 15 -29.99 -3.04 21.72
C TRP A 15 -30.70 -3.99 20.74
N THR A 16 -31.18 -5.11 21.24
CA THR A 16 -31.90 -6.12 20.48
C THR A 16 -33.17 -5.52 19.84
N GLY A 17 -33.03 -4.98 18.61
CA GLY A 17 -34.16 -4.45 17.86
C GLY A 17 -33.70 -3.38 16.87
N ILE A 18 -33.71 -3.70 15.58
CA ILE A 18 -33.52 -2.72 14.49
C ILE A 18 -34.84 -1.98 14.34
N THR A 19 -34.93 -0.75 14.82
CA THR A 19 -36.01 0.18 14.47
C THR A 19 -35.44 1.23 13.53
N LEU A 20 -35.89 1.19 12.27
CA LEU A 20 -35.69 2.25 11.30
C LEU A 20 -36.64 3.40 11.66
N ILE A 21 -36.12 4.49 12.18
CA ILE A 21 -36.89 5.71 12.39
C ILE A 21 -36.71 6.59 11.16
N PRO A 22 -37.76 6.95 10.42
CA PRO A 22 -37.66 7.93 9.34
C PRO A 22 -37.31 9.30 9.95
N CYS A 23 -36.30 9.92 9.36
CA CYS A 23 -35.87 11.28 9.76
C CYS A 23 -36.86 12.29 9.20
N ASP A 24 -37.78 12.76 10.04
CA ASP A 24 -38.63 13.91 9.72
C ASP A 24 -37.84 15.21 9.99
N SER A 25 -37.75 16.07 9.01
CA SER A 25 -36.85 17.23 8.91
C SER A 25 -37.26 18.46 9.74
N SER A 26 -37.97 18.29 10.87
CA SER A 26 -38.48 19.39 11.69
C SER A 26 -38.14 19.32 13.17
N ALA A 27 -37.25 18.45 13.62
CA ALA A 27 -36.77 18.49 14.99
C ALA A 27 -35.68 19.56 15.15
N GLN A 28 -36.03 20.71 15.70
CA GLN A 28 -35.06 21.68 16.24
C GLN A 28 -34.26 20.99 17.35
N ILE A 29 -33.05 20.57 17.08
CA ILE A 29 -32.10 20.13 18.09
C ILE A 29 -31.68 21.39 18.85
N LEU A 30 -32.14 21.53 20.08
CA LEU A 30 -31.58 22.48 21.03
C LEU A 30 -30.09 22.16 21.16
N ALA A 31 -29.25 22.99 20.56
CA ALA A 31 -27.82 22.90 20.72
C ALA A 31 -27.48 23.01 22.21
N PRO A 32 -26.68 22.12 22.80
CA PRO A 32 -26.19 22.31 24.15
C PRO A 32 -25.45 23.64 24.19
N THR A 33 -25.83 24.48 25.17
CA THR A 33 -25.17 25.78 25.44
C THR A 33 -23.66 25.52 25.53
N PRO A 34 -22.83 26.29 24.81
CA PRO A 34 -21.38 26.15 24.94
C PRO A 34 -20.99 26.46 26.36
N VAL A 35 -20.53 25.49 27.12
CA VAL A 35 -19.86 25.75 28.41
C VAL A 35 -18.59 26.52 28.08
N ALA A 36 -18.53 27.78 28.47
CA ALA A 36 -17.33 28.59 28.28
C ALA A 36 -16.14 27.88 28.96
N PRO A 37 -15.00 27.76 28.31
CA PRO A 37 -13.81 27.18 28.94
C PRO A 37 -13.43 28.05 30.15
N PRO A 38 -12.92 27.46 31.26
CA PRO A 38 -12.51 28.19 32.42
C PRO A 38 -11.50 29.27 32.02
N SER A 39 -11.87 30.53 32.35
CA SER A 39 -11.03 31.71 32.11
C SER A 39 -9.71 31.54 32.88
N GLY A 40 -8.61 31.31 32.17
CA GLY A 40 -7.26 31.22 32.77
C GLY A 40 -6.36 30.10 32.30
N ALA A 41 -6.86 29.16 31.50
CA ALA A 41 -5.93 28.21 30.87
C ALA A 41 -5.16 28.90 29.73
N PRO A 42 -3.78 28.89 29.73
CA PRO A 42 -3.03 29.43 28.61
C PRO A 42 -3.40 28.63 27.35
N ALA A 43 -3.83 29.35 26.32
CA ALA A 43 -4.05 28.73 25.02
C ALA A 43 -2.75 28.01 24.60
N GLN A 44 -2.75 26.68 24.64
CA GLN A 44 -1.67 25.92 24.08
C GLN A 44 -1.69 26.17 22.58
N THR A 45 -0.84 27.08 22.12
CA THR A 45 -0.55 27.25 20.71
C THR A 45 0.10 25.94 20.23
N PHE A 46 -0.70 25.11 19.55
CA PHE A 46 -0.15 24.00 18.79
C PHE A 46 0.71 24.58 17.68
N ASN A 47 2.00 24.78 17.98
CA ASN A 47 2.99 25.05 16.94
C ASN A 47 3.08 23.78 16.07
N ALA A 48 2.47 23.84 14.90
CA ALA A 48 2.70 22.79 13.91
C ALA A 48 4.21 22.71 13.65
N PRO A 49 4.82 21.51 13.66
CA PRO A 49 6.24 21.39 13.39
C PRO A 49 6.56 22.01 12.02
N PRO A 50 7.72 22.67 11.87
CA PRO A 50 8.11 23.28 10.62
C PRO A 50 8.09 22.23 9.49
N ALA A 51 7.68 22.64 8.29
CA ALA A 51 7.49 21.73 7.15
C ALA A 51 8.73 20.86 6.82
N GLN A 52 9.91 21.28 7.23
CA GLN A 52 11.16 20.54 7.09
C GLN A 52 11.23 19.28 7.96
N ASP A 53 10.52 19.23 9.10
CA ASP A 53 10.46 18.06 9.98
C ASP A 53 9.56 16.94 9.43
N LEU A 54 8.79 17.24 8.38
CA LEU A 54 7.93 16.27 7.71
C LEU A 54 8.68 15.37 6.71
N VAL A 55 9.92 15.75 6.34
CA VAL A 55 10.72 15.01 5.36
C VAL A 55 11.65 14.04 6.09
N PRO A 56 11.50 12.71 5.89
CA PRO A 56 12.35 11.73 6.55
C PRO A 56 13.83 11.94 6.17
N SER A 57 14.73 11.93 7.15
CA SER A 57 16.17 11.82 6.89
C SER A 57 16.51 10.42 6.37
N ILE A 58 17.68 10.26 5.75
CA ILE A 58 18.16 8.96 5.27
C ILE A 58 18.23 7.96 6.44
N GLY A 59 18.75 8.35 7.59
CA GLY A 59 18.79 7.49 8.79
C GLY A 59 17.38 7.06 9.22
N ARG A 60 16.39 7.94 9.12
CA ARG A 60 15.00 7.65 9.43
C ARG A 60 14.38 6.64 8.45
N ILE A 61 14.74 6.71 7.16
CA ILE A 61 14.29 5.69 6.18
C ILE A 61 14.71 4.29 6.64
N PHE A 62 15.93 4.10 7.13
CA PHE A 62 16.40 2.81 7.62
C PHE A 62 15.68 2.36 8.90
N THR A 63 15.52 3.23 9.89
CA THR A 63 14.81 2.88 11.14
C THR A 63 13.34 2.58 10.90
N ASP A 64 12.70 3.32 10.01
CA ASP A 64 11.31 3.09 9.61
C ASP A 64 11.17 1.76 8.85
N THR A 65 12.14 1.41 7.99
CA THR A 65 12.16 0.11 7.30
C THR A 65 12.20 -1.05 8.30
N LEU A 66 13.02 -0.96 9.36
CA LEU A 66 13.03 -1.97 10.42
C LEU A 66 11.67 -2.07 11.14
N THR A 67 11.02 -0.94 11.35
CA THR A 67 9.67 -0.89 11.92
C THR A 67 8.65 -1.52 10.99
N ASP A 68 8.79 -1.35 9.66
CA ASP A 68 7.90 -1.96 8.67
C ASP A 68 7.98 -3.49 8.71
N PHE A 69 9.16 -4.07 8.88
CA PHE A 69 9.28 -5.52 9.07
C PHE A 69 8.50 -6.03 10.29
N ARG A 70 8.45 -5.27 11.38
CA ARG A 70 7.62 -5.60 12.56
C ARG A 70 6.11 -5.49 12.29
N ARG A 71 5.71 -4.67 11.30
CA ARG A 71 4.30 -4.48 10.88
C ARG A 71 3.83 -5.48 9.84
N LEU A 72 4.75 -6.25 9.21
CA LEU A 72 4.40 -7.26 8.22
C LEU A 72 3.40 -8.30 8.76
N PRO A 73 3.55 -8.83 9.99
CA PRO A 73 2.55 -9.73 10.55
C PRO A 73 1.24 -8.98 10.85
N SER A 74 0.37 -8.88 9.87
CA SER A 74 -0.94 -8.24 9.99
C SER A 74 -2.01 -9.06 9.26
N ARG A 75 -3.28 -8.89 9.63
CA ARG A 75 -4.41 -9.56 8.96
C ARG A 75 -4.44 -9.23 7.47
N ASP A 76 -4.20 -7.99 7.12
CA ASP A 76 -4.19 -7.53 5.72
C ASP A 76 -3.05 -8.19 4.93
N SER A 77 -1.84 -8.27 5.51
CA SER A 77 -0.71 -8.96 4.89
C SER A 77 -1.00 -10.45 4.72
N ALA A 78 -1.55 -11.10 5.74
CA ALA A 78 -1.93 -12.51 5.67
C ALA A 78 -2.98 -12.75 4.59
N MET A 79 -3.98 -11.89 4.47
CA MET A 79 -5.02 -11.98 3.43
C MET A 79 -4.43 -11.80 2.02
N ILE A 80 -3.60 -10.78 1.80
CA ILE A 80 -2.99 -10.54 0.49
C ILE A 80 -2.06 -11.69 0.10
N LEU A 81 -1.20 -12.15 1.02
CA LEU A 81 -0.33 -13.30 0.76
C LEU A 81 -1.12 -14.59 0.59
N GLY A 82 -2.21 -14.76 1.33
CA GLY A 82 -3.12 -15.90 1.16
C GLY A 82 -3.76 -15.94 -0.23
N ILE A 83 -4.30 -14.81 -0.69
CA ILE A 83 -4.86 -14.69 -2.05
C ILE A 83 -3.78 -14.94 -3.11
N GLY A 84 -2.59 -14.34 -2.95
CA GLY A 84 -1.46 -14.56 -3.85
C GLY A 84 -0.97 -16.00 -3.85
N GLY A 85 -0.95 -16.65 -2.69
CA GLY A 85 -0.62 -18.07 -2.54
C GLY A 85 -1.65 -18.98 -3.22
N LEU A 86 -2.93 -18.71 -3.03
CA LEU A 86 -4.01 -19.45 -3.71
C LEU A 86 -3.92 -19.26 -5.24
N ALA A 87 -3.67 -18.04 -5.73
CA ALA A 87 -3.50 -17.79 -7.16
C ALA A 87 -2.26 -18.52 -7.72
N ALA A 88 -1.15 -18.54 -6.96
CA ALA A 88 0.05 -19.28 -7.34
C ALA A 88 -0.20 -20.80 -7.36
N MET A 89 -0.88 -21.34 -6.36
CA MET A 89 -1.25 -22.76 -6.31
C MET A 89 -2.18 -23.15 -7.45
N ALA A 90 -3.22 -22.36 -7.72
CA ALA A 90 -4.16 -22.61 -8.80
C ALA A 90 -3.50 -22.54 -10.19
N GLY A 91 -2.52 -21.65 -10.36
CA GLY A 91 -1.78 -21.51 -11.61
C GLY A 91 -0.67 -22.53 -11.81
N HIS A 92 -0.14 -23.10 -10.73
CA HIS A 92 1.02 -24.00 -10.76
C HIS A 92 0.90 -25.18 -11.73
N PRO A 93 -0.24 -25.90 -11.83
CA PRO A 93 -0.39 -26.99 -12.81
C PRO A 93 -0.24 -26.54 -14.28
N SER A 94 -0.49 -25.26 -14.54
CA SER A 94 -0.40 -24.67 -15.89
C SER A 94 0.92 -23.96 -16.17
N ASP A 95 1.85 -23.90 -15.20
CA ASP A 95 3.09 -23.14 -15.29
C ASP A 95 3.93 -23.46 -16.53
N VAL A 96 4.17 -24.75 -16.79
CA VAL A 96 4.96 -25.20 -17.92
C VAL A 96 4.29 -24.85 -19.25
N ARG A 97 2.98 -25.13 -19.37
CA ARG A 97 2.20 -24.85 -20.58
C ARG A 97 2.19 -23.35 -20.88
N LEU A 98 1.89 -22.51 -19.87
CA LEU A 98 1.86 -21.05 -20.02
C LEU A 98 3.24 -20.52 -20.43
N SER A 99 4.29 -20.98 -19.77
CA SER A 99 5.67 -20.58 -20.08
C SER A 99 6.02 -20.89 -21.54
N GLN A 100 5.73 -22.10 -22.02
CA GLN A 100 5.98 -22.53 -23.41
C GLN A 100 5.13 -21.74 -24.41
N SER A 101 3.86 -21.50 -24.12
CA SER A 101 2.95 -20.77 -25.04
C SER A 101 3.37 -19.32 -25.24
N PHE A 102 3.93 -18.67 -24.20
CA PHE A 102 4.38 -17.28 -24.27
C PHE A 102 5.76 -17.11 -24.91
N SER A 103 6.61 -18.13 -24.89
CA SER A 103 8.00 -18.03 -25.35
C SER A 103 8.18 -18.09 -26.87
N GLY A 104 7.21 -18.60 -27.60
CA GLY A 104 7.39 -19.02 -29.02
C GLY A 104 7.34 -17.88 -30.06
N SER A 105 7.12 -16.61 -29.70
CA SER A 105 6.91 -15.51 -30.66
C SER A 105 8.00 -14.46 -30.59
N THR A 106 8.72 -14.26 -31.70
CA THR A 106 9.74 -13.21 -31.85
C THR A 106 9.14 -11.80 -31.71
N SER A 107 7.93 -11.58 -32.21
CA SER A 107 7.21 -10.30 -32.07
C SER A 107 6.91 -9.98 -30.61
N MET A 108 6.57 -10.99 -29.80
CA MET A 108 6.34 -10.80 -28.37
C MET A 108 7.63 -10.46 -27.61
N SER A 109 8.77 -10.98 -28.02
CA SER A 109 10.06 -10.65 -27.40
C SER A 109 10.40 -9.17 -27.50
N GLY A 110 10.13 -8.55 -28.65
CA GLY A 110 10.28 -7.10 -28.84
C GLY A 110 9.33 -6.29 -27.94
N ALA A 111 8.06 -6.71 -27.88
CA ALA A 111 7.04 -6.01 -27.08
C ALA A 111 7.29 -6.08 -25.57
N PHE A 112 7.89 -7.17 -25.06
CA PHE A 112 8.13 -7.36 -23.62
C PHE A 112 9.55 -7.02 -23.16
N GLY A 113 10.46 -6.62 -24.07
CA GLY A 113 11.86 -6.35 -23.76
C GLY A 113 12.08 -5.31 -22.66
N ALA A 114 11.29 -4.23 -22.66
CA ALA A 114 11.38 -3.17 -21.66
C ALA A 114 11.01 -3.64 -20.23
N GLY A 115 10.20 -4.68 -20.10
CA GLY A 115 9.77 -5.18 -18.79
C GLY A 115 10.90 -5.68 -17.91
N GLN A 116 11.99 -6.16 -18.51
CA GLN A 116 13.20 -6.55 -17.80
C GLN A 116 13.82 -5.34 -17.07
N THR A 117 14.02 -4.25 -17.78
CA THR A 117 14.66 -3.04 -17.23
C THR A 117 13.73 -2.34 -16.24
N ILE A 118 12.45 -2.18 -16.60
CA ILE A 118 11.47 -1.50 -15.73
C ILE A 118 11.32 -2.23 -14.39
N GLY A 119 11.21 -3.56 -14.41
CA GLY A 119 11.00 -4.35 -13.19
C GLY A 119 12.27 -4.70 -12.41
N ALA A 120 13.45 -4.36 -12.92
CA ALA A 120 14.70 -4.66 -12.23
C ALA A 120 14.75 -3.91 -10.87
N ALA A 121 15.16 -4.62 -9.82
CA ALA A 121 15.26 -4.03 -8.48
C ALA A 121 16.19 -2.81 -8.47
N THR A 122 17.30 -2.85 -9.21
CA THR A 122 18.23 -1.72 -9.36
C THR A 122 17.55 -0.50 -9.96
N THR A 123 16.77 -0.67 -11.04
CA THR A 123 16.01 0.42 -11.67
C THR A 123 14.98 1.00 -10.71
N GLN A 124 14.22 0.15 -10.03
CA GLN A 124 13.18 0.56 -9.10
C GLN A 124 13.75 1.27 -7.88
N ILE A 125 14.86 0.78 -7.32
CA ILE A 125 15.57 1.43 -6.20
C ILE A 125 16.15 2.77 -6.65
N ALA A 126 16.79 2.83 -7.82
CA ALA A 126 17.33 4.09 -8.36
C ALA A 126 16.23 5.14 -8.58
N ALA A 127 15.08 4.74 -9.17
CA ALA A 127 13.94 5.64 -9.35
C ALA A 127 13.35 6.11 -8.01
N ALA A 128 13.30 5.25 -7.00
CA ALA A 128 12.84 5.60 -5.66
C ALA A 128 13.75 6.63 -4.99
N PHE A 129 15.08 6.42 -5.04
CA PHE A 129 16.05 7.39 -4.52
C PHE A 129 16.03 8.69 -5.31
N ALA A 130 15.89 8.66 -6.63
CA ALA A 130 15.75 9.86 -7.45
C ALA A 130 14.51 10.67 -7.04
N THR A 131 13.37 9.99 -6.84
CA THR A 131 12.14 10.65 -6.37
C THR A 131 12.34 11.30 -5.00
N TYR A 132 12.98 10.60 -4.06
CA TYR A 132 13.31 11.13 -2.75
C TYR A 132 14.22 12.38 -2.84
N SER A 133 15.28 12.27 -3.64
CA SER A 133 16.24 13.37 -3.83
C SER A 133 15.62 14.61 -4.49
N ILE A 134 14.79 14.41 -5.51
CA ILE A 134 14.02 15.49 -6.15
C ILE A 134 13.14 16.18 -5.11
N GLY A 135 12.39 15.43 -4.30
CA GLY A 135 11.57 16.02 -3.25
C GLY A 135 12.37 16.82 -2.22
N ARG A 136 13.57 16.33 -1.87
CA ARG A 136 14.49 17.04 -0.97
C ARG A 136 15.01 18.34 -1.56
N VAL A 137 15.51 18.28 -2.80
CA VAL A 137 16.13 19.45 -3.48
C VAL A 137 15.08 20.52 -3.82
N THR A 138 13.89 20.10 -4.23
CA THR A 138 12.79 21.03 -4.57
C THR A 138 12.03 21.54 -3.34
N GLY A 139 12.36 21.07 -2.13
CA GLY A 139 11.63 21.43 -0.92
C GLY A 139 10.18 20.92 -0.89
N ASN A 140 9.83 19.91 -1.71
CA ASN A 140 8.48 19.36 -1.76
C ASN A 140 8.35 18.13 -0.83
N PRO A 141 7.75 18.29 0.36
CA PRO A 141 7.69 17.22 1.34
C PRO A 141 6.85 16.03 0.86
N LYS A 142 5.82 16.25 0.03
CA LYS A 142 4.98 15.15 -0.50
C LYS A 142 5.78 14.24 -1.42
N VAL A 143 6.61 14.81 -2.30
CA VAL A 143 7.47 14.05 -3.21
C VAL A 143 8.59 13.35 -2.43
N ALA A 144 9.18 14.01 -1.42
CA ALA A 144 10.21 13.40 -0.60
C ALA A 144 9.68 12.21 0.22
N VAL A 145 8.49 12.33 0.82
CA VAL A 145 7.85 11.22 1.56
C VAL A 145 7.46 10.10 0.61
N LEU A 146 6.92 10.39 -0.56
CA LEU A 146 6.65 9.38 -1.59
C LEU A 146 7.91 8.61 -1.96
N GLY A 147 9.04 9.32 -2.23
CA GLY A 147 10.31 8.70 -2.55
C GLY A 147 10.86 7.83 -1.40
N ALA A 148 10.74 8.30 -0.16
CA ALA A 148 11.15 7.54 1.01
C ALA A 148 10.34 6.23 1.16
N ASP A 149 9.02 6.28 0.96
CA ASP A 149 8.17 5.10 1.02
C ASP A 149 8.44 4.13 -0.14
N LEU A 150 8.74 4.65 -1.34
CA LEU A 150 9.20 3.83 -2.47
C LEU A 150 10.49 3.07 -2.11
N VAL A 151 11.49 3.76 -1.53
CA VAL A 151 12.74 3.13 -1.09
C VAL A 151 12.45 2.03 -0.08
N ARG A 152 11.68 2.33 0.96
CA ARG A 152 11.32 1.35 2.01
C ARG A 152 10.58 0.14 1.42
N ALA A 153 9.62 0.36 0.51
CA ALA A 153 8.87 -0.70 -0.15
C ALA A 153 9.78 -1.62 -0.97
N GLN A 154 10.78 -1.07 -1.67
CA GLN A 154 11.75 -1.88 -2.40
C GLN A 154 12.59 -2.74 -1.45
N PHE A 155 13.10 -2.19 -0.35
CA PHE A 155 13.87 -2.96 0.63
C PHE A 155 13.03 -4.08 1.25
N VAL A 156 11.81 -3.80 1.68
CA VAL A 156 10.92 -4.81 2.26
C VAL A 156 10.60 -5.90 1.25
N SER A 157 10.19 -5.54 0.03
CA SER A 157 9.81 -6.52 -0.99
C SER A 157 10.98 -7.38 -1.45
N GLN A 158 12.18 -6.79 -1.61
CA GLN A 158 13.37 -7.54 -2.00
C GLN A 158 13.85 -8.48 -0.90
N THR A 159 13.85 -8.03 0.37
CA THR A 159 14.22 -8.90 1.48
C THR A 159 13.29 -10.11 1.59
N MET A 160 11.96 -9.90 1.55
CA MET A 160 10.99 -11.00 1.54
C MET A 160 11.23 -11.95 0.36
N THR A 161 11.45 -11.39 -0.83
CA THR A 161 11.71 -12.17 -2.05
C THR A 161 12.97 -13.01 -1.92
N GLN A 162 14.08 -12.45 -1.44
CA GLN A 162 15.35 -13.17 -1.33
C GLN A 162 15.29 -14.29 -0.27
N VAL A 163 14.67 -14.04 0.88
CA VAL A 163 14.46 -15.07 1.91
C VAL A 163 13.69 -16.26 1.35
N LEU A 164 12.61 -16.00 0.60
CA LEU A 164 11.80 -17.07 0.00
C LEU A 164 12.53 -17.79 -1.14
N LYS A 165 13.33 -17.07 -1.95
CA LYS A 165 14.14 -17.68 -3.01
C LYS A 165 15.13 -18.71 -2.46
N LEU A 166 15.83 -18.34 -1.39
CA LEU A 166 16.79 -19.23 -0.73
C LEU A 166 16.08 -20.45 -0.11
N GLY A 167 14.88 -20.27 0.42
CA GLY A 167 14.12 -21.36 1.05
C GLY A 167 13.49 -22.33 0.04
N THR A 168 13.14 -21.87 -1.18
CA THR A 168 12.46 -22.70 -2.19
C THR A 168 13.39 -23.29 -3.22
N SER A 169 14.48 -22.59 -3.56
CA SER A 169 15.50 -22.99 -4.57
C SER A 169 14.92 -23.53 -5.89
N ARG A 170 13.71 -23.05 -6.28
CA ARG A 170 12.97 -23.54 -7.46
C ARG A 170 13.72 -23.27 -8.75
N THR A 171 13.75 -24.24 -9.66
CA THR A 171 14.32 -24.10 -11.01
C THR A 171 13.39 -23.26 -11.89
N ARG A 172 13.95 -22.37 -12.71
CA ARG A 172 13.25 -21.54 -13.69
C ARG A 172 12.93 -22.30 -14.98
N PRO A 173 12.04 -21.77 -15.84
CA PRO A 173 11.83 -22.32 -17.17
C PRO A 173 13.10 -22.44 -18.03
N ASP A 174 14.07 -21.52 -17.87
CA ASP A 174 15.36 -21.51 -18.57
C ASP A 174 16.42 -22.45 -17.95
N GLY A 175 16.07 -23.23 -16.94
CA GLY A 175 16.96 -24.17 -16.25
C GLY A 175 17.81 -23.56 -15.14
N THR A 176 17.84 -22.23 -14.97
CA THR A 176 18.58 -21.58 -13.88
C THR A 176 17.81 -21.67 -12.54
N SER A 177 18.49 -21.45 -11.43
CA SER A 177 17.89 -21.55 -10.09
C SER A 177 17.16 -20.28 -9.63
N LEU A 178 16.49 -20.35 -8.46
CA LEU A 178 15.87 -19.25 -7.74
C LEU A 178 14.70 -18.60 -8.49
N SER A 179 13.79 -19.45 -9.03
CA SER A 179 12.60 -18.97 -9.73
C SER A 179 11.59 -18.31 -8.80
N PHE A 180 11.20 -18.99 -7.72
CA PHE A 180 10.12 -18.54 -6.84
C PHE A 180 10.63 -17.75 -5.62
N PRO A 181 9.98 -16.64 -5.32
CA PRO A 181 9.03 -15.85 -6.12
C PRO A 181 9.73 -14.88 -7.08
N SER A 182 8.98 -14.22 -7.99
CA SER A 182 9.54 -13.25 -8.92
C SER A 182 9.89 -11.92 -8.28
N GLY A 183 11.17 -11.56 -8.22
CA GLY A 183 11.63 -10.28 -7.68
C GLY A 183 11.23 -9.06 -8.53
N HIS A 184 11.21 -9.20 -9.87
CA HIS A 184 10.76 -8.14 -10.78
C HIS A 184 9.27 -7.82 -10.55
N SER A 185 8.44 -8.87 -10.44
CA SER A 185 7.03 -8.71 -10.10
C SER A 185 6.86 -8.03 -8.74
N ALA A 186 7.57 -8.51 -7.71
CA ALA A 186 7.52 -7.92 -6.37
C ALA A 186 7.90 -6.44 -6.37
N SER A 187 9.01 -6.04 -7.03
CA SER A 187 9.42 -4.64 -7.15
C SER A 187 8.38 -3.76 -7.84
N ALA A 188 7.86 -4.20 -8.99
CA ALA A 188 6.91 -3.41 -9.77
C ALA A 188 5.57 -3.24 -9.03
N PHE A 189 5.04 -4.30 -8.40
CA PHE A 189 3.81 -4.22 -7.62
C PHE A 189 3.99 -3.45 -6.30
N ALA A 190 5.19 -3.45 -5.69
CA ALA A 190 5.49 -2.59 -4.55
C ALA A 190 5.40 -1.11 -4.91
N THR A 191 6.02 -0.72 -6.03
CA THR A 191 5.91 0.65 -6.55
C THR A 191 4.45 1.01 -6.87
N ALA A 192 3.71 0.13 -7.56
CA ALA A 192 2.32 0.39 -7.90
C ALA A 192 1.44 0.59 -6.65
N ALA A 193 1.65 -0.21 -5.61
CA ALA A 193 0.93 -0.09 -4.35
C ALA A 193 1.24 1.23 -3.62
N VAL A 194 2.50 1.66 -3.57
CA VAL A 194 2.88 2.96 -3.00
C VAL A 194 2.27 4.11 -3.78
N LEU A 195 2.36 4.10 -5.11
CA LEU A 195 1.78 5.14 -5.97
C LEU A 195 0.26 5.23 -5.79
N GLN A 196 -0.43 4.09 -5.75
CA GLN A 196 -1.87 4.04 -5.50
C GLN A 196 -2.23 4.66 -4.14
N ARG A 197 -1.45 4.37 -3.10
CA ARG A 197 -1.70 4.87 -1.74
C ARG A 197 -1.46 6.38 -1.60
N HIS A 198 -0.44 6.92 -2.26
CA HIS A 198 -0.11 8.35 -2.22
C HIS A 198 -0.95 9.20 -3.19
N LEU A 199 -1.19 8.70 -4.40
CA LEU A 199 -1.76 9.47 -5.51
C LEU A 199 -3.18 9.03 -5.88
N GLY A 200 -3.70 7.97 -5.24
CA GLY A 200 -5.03 7.44 -5.50
C GLY A 200 -5.11 6.55 -6.75
N TRP A 201 -6.34 6.10 -7.07
CA TRP A 201 -6.57 5.12 -8.13
C TRP A 201 -6.27 5.65 -9.54
N LYS A 202 -6.34 6.96 -9.76
CA LYS A 202 -5.96 7.56 -11.06
C LYS A 202 -4.50 7.27 -11.44
N ALA A 203 -3.60 7.25 -10.46
CA ALA A 203 -2.21 6.85 -10.66
C ALA A 203 -2.02 5.33 -10.44
N GLY A 204 -2.81 4.73 -9.57
CA GLY A 204 -2.73 3.30 -9.26
C GLY A 204 -3.03 2.42 -10.45
N ILE A 205 -4.11 2.68 -11.20
CA ILE A 205 -4.50 1.87 -12.37
C ILE A 205 -3.36 1.75 -13.39
N PRO A 206 -2.78 2.85 -13.92
CA PRO A 206 -1.66 2.73 -14.85
C PRO A 206 -0.42 2.10 -14.21
N ALA A 207 -0.13 2.35 -12.92
CA ALA A 207 0.99 1.73 -12.24
C ALA A 207 0.83 0.20 -12.12
N TYR A 208 -0.36 -0.29 -11.77
CA TYR A 208 -0.64 -1.74 -11.77
C TYR A 208 -0.64 -2.35 -13.18
N ALA A 209 -1.05 -1.62 -14.21
CA ALA A 209 -0.94 -2.07 -15.60
C ALA A 209 0.53 -2.27 -16.00
N VAL A 210 1.41 -1.32 -15.65
CA VAL A 210 2.87 -1.45 -15.85
C VAL A 210 3.43 -2.62 -15.04
N ALA A 211 3.02 -2.81 -13.78
CA ALA A 211 3.46 -3.93 -12.96
C ALA A 211 3.03 -5.28 -13.56
N SER A 212 1.82 -5.36 -14.09
CA SER A 212 1.31 -6.56 -14.77
C SER A 212 2.07 -6.83 -16.09
N TYR A 213 2.41 -5.79 -16.84
CA TYR A 213 3.28 -5.90 -18.01
C TYR A 213 4.66 -6.44 -17.63
N VAL A 214 5.28 -5.93 -16.56
CA VAL A 214 6.54 -6.47 -16.02
C VAL A 214 6.37 -7.95 -15.67
N ALA A 215 5.32 -8.34 -14.96
CA ALA A 215 5.06 -9.74 -14.62
C ALA A 215 4.95 -10.64 -15.85
N ALA A 216 4.18 -10.21 -16.87
CA ALA A 216 4.04 -10.93 -18.13
C ALA A 216 5.38 -11.05 -18.88
N SER A 217 6.22 -10.02 -18.86
CA SER A 217 7.56 -10.05 -19.47
C SER A 217 8.46 -11.12 -18.87
N ARG A 218 8.26 -11.45 -17.57
CA ARG A 218 9.06 -12.49 -16.90
C ARG A 218 8.69 -13.90 -17.34
N ILE A 219 7.41 -14.13 -17.65
CA ILE A 219 6.92 -15.39 -18.20
C ILE A 219 7.42 -15.52 -19.64
N GLN A 220 7.22 -14.48 -20.45
CA GLN A 220 7.64 -14.45 -21.86
C GLN A 220 9.15 -14.69 -22.00
N GLY A 221 9.96 -14.05 -21.15
CA GLY A 221 11.43 -14.21 -21.15
C GLY A 221 11.93 -15.49 -20.48
N GLN A 222 11.08 -16.49 -20.18
CA GLN A 222 11.43 -17.78 -19.57
C GLN A 222 12.17 -17.66 -18.23
N ARG A 223 11.99 -16.54 -17.51
CA ARG A 223 12.68 -16.28 -16.25
C ARG A 223 11.87 -16.73 -15.04
N HIS A 224 10.54 -16.78 -15.18
CA HIS A 224 9.62 -17.12 -14.11
C HIS A 224 8.38 -17.81 -14.66
N TYR A 225 7.79 -18.68 -13.86
CA TYR A 225 6.47 -19.23 -14.09
C TYR A 225 5.35 -18.25 -13.66
N PHE A 226 4.11 -18.54 -14.07
CA PHE A 226 2.94 -17.76 -13.65
C PHE A 226 2.80 -17.72 -12.13
N SER A 227 2.95 -18.86 -11.46
CA SER A 227 2.89 -18.94 -9.99
C SER A 227 3.93 -18.07 -9.30
N ASP A 228 5.15 -17.97 -9.86
CA ASP A 228 6.22 -17.11 -9.32
C ASP A 228 5.86 -15.62 -9.37
N VAL A 229 5.26 -15.18 -10.50
CA VAL A 229 4.90 -13.77 -10.67
C VAL A 229 3.66 -13.39 -9.89
N ALA A 230 2.68 -14.30 -9.76
CA ALA A 230 1.47 -14.08 -8.98
C ALA A 230 1.81 -13.90 -7.49
N PHE A 231 2.64 -14.78 -6.94
CA PHE A 231 3.06 -14.64 -5.54
C PHE A 231 3.99 -13.44 -5.34
N GLY A 232 4.88 -13.16 -6.30
CA GLY A 232 5.72 -11.96 -6.30
C GLY A 232 4.88 -10.67 -6.26
N ALA A 233 3.78 -10.60 -7.02
CA ALA A 233 2.85 -9.48 -6.98
C ALA A 233 2.25 -9.27 -5.58
N ALA A 234 1.84 -10.35 -4.90
CA ALA A 234 1.33 -10.29 -3.55
C ALA A 234 2.38 -9.75 -2.55
N ILE A 235 3.63 -10.21 -2.65
CA ILE A 235 4.75 -9.67 -1.84
C ILE A 235 4.89 -8.17 -2.07
N GLY A 236 4.89 -7.73 -3.32
CA GLY A 236 5.00 -6.31 -3.66
C GLY A 236 3.85 -5.49 -3.07
N MET A 237 2.61 -5.95 -3.21
CA MET A 237 1.44 -5.28 -2.64
C MET A 237 1.51 -5.19 -1.11
N VAL A 238 1.95 -6.24 -0.43
CA VAL A 238 2.16 -6.25 1.03
C VAL A 238 3.22 -5.22 1.41
N ALA A 239 4.37 -5.21 0.74
CA ALA A 239 5.45 -4.27 1.03
C ALA A 239 4.98 -2.81 0.86
N GLY A 240 4.39 -2.46 -0.30
CA GLY A 240 3.91 -1.10 -0.56
C GLY A 240 2.81 -0.67 0.40
N ARG A 241 1.88 -1.57 0.77
CA ARG A 241 0.84 -1.29 1.74
C ARG A 241 1.41 -1.07 3.15
N THR A 242 2.34 -1.90 3.58
CA THR A 242 2.92 -1.84 4.93
C THR A 242 3.66 -0.52 5.17
N VAL A 243 4.50 -0.09 4.24
CA VAL A 243 5.27 1.15 4.39
C VAL A 243 4.39 2.40 4.34
N THR A 244 3.22 2.31 3.73
CA THR A 244 2.26 3.42 3.61
C THR A 244 1.16 3.40 4.69
N ILE A 245 1.29 2.60 5.74
CA ILE A 245 0.35 2.63 6.87
C ILE A 245 0.35 4.03 7.48
N GLY A 246 -0.84 4.64 7.52
CA GLY A 246 -1.04 6.03 7.99
C GLY A 246 -1.05 7.10 6.89
N HIS A 247 -0.69 6.78 5.65
CA HIS A 247 -0.74 7.70 4.50
C HIS A 247 -2.05 7.66 3.70
N GLY A 248 -3.01 6.85 4.11
CA GLY A 248 -4.31 6.76 3.42
C GLY A 248 -5.21 7.98 3.67
N ASN A 249 -6.00 8.37 2.66
CA ASN A 249 -6.97 9.46 2.73
C ASN A 249 -8.17 9.19 3.67
N ALA A 250 -8.25 8.03 4.28
CA ALA A 250 -9.26 7.68 5.25
C ALA A 250 -8.61 7.34 6.60
N ARG A 251 -8.96 8.07 7.63
CA ARG A 251 -8.60 7.76 9.01
C ARG A 251 -9.82 7.18 9.70
N PHE A 252 -9.69 5.96 10.19
CA PHE A 252 -10.65 5.38 11.09
C PHE A 252 -10.14 5.58 12.51
N ALA A 253 -10.90 6.23 13.34
CA ALA A 253 -10.69 6.24 14.78
C ALA A 253 -11.84 5.46 15.42
N VAL A 254 -11.48 4.53 16.29
CA VAL A 254 -12.43 3.78 17.12
C VAL A 254 -12.16 4.20 18.55
N ALA A 255 -13.13 4.83 19.17
CA ALA A 255 -13.02 5.26 20.58
C ALA A 255 -14.19 4.70 21.39
N PRO A 256 -13.93 4.21 22.62
CA PRO A 256 -15.03 3.88 23.52
C PRO A 256 -15.82 5.16 23.83
N ALA A 257 -17.15 5.06 23.81
CA ALA A 257 -18.05 6.14 24.17
C ALA A 257 -18.89 5.71 25.38
N ALA A 258 -19.00 6.58 26.37
CA ALA A 258 -19.96 6.41 27.42
C ALA A 258 -21.33 6.93 26.94
N ALA A 259 -22.36 6.10 27.05
CA ALA A 259 -23.75 6.51 26.80
C ALA A 259 -24.58 6.37 28.09
N PRO A 260 -25.59 7.18 28.29
CA PRO A 260 -26.51 7.03 29.44
C PRO A 260 -27.13 5.62 29.38
N GLY A 261 -26.81 4.76 30.35
CA GLY A 261 -27.32 3.38 30.43
C GLY A 261 -26.51 2.30 29.72
N GLY A 262 -25.32 2.62 29.17
CA GLY A 262 -24.47 1.59 28.51
C GLY A 262 -23.13 2.11 27.98
N ALA A 263 -22.34 1.19 27.43
CA ALA A 263 -21.10 1.50 26.74
C ALA A 263 -21.31 1.44 25.22
N GLY A 264 -20.81 2.40 24.49
CA GLY A 264 -20.84 2.47 23.03
C GLY A 264 -19.45 2.53 22.43
N VAL A 265 -19.37 2.41 21.13
CA VAL A 265 -18.12 2.57 20.37
C VAL A 265 -18.36 3.59 19.26
N ASN A 266 -17.61 4.69 19.30
CA ASN A 266 -17.63 5.69 18.24
C ASN A 266 -16.67 5.30 17.12
N PHE A 267 -17.21 5.24 15.90
CA PHE A 267 -16.42 5.11 14.68
C PHE A 267 -16.36 6.49 14.01
N THR A 268 -15.18 7.06 13.95
CA THR A 268 -14.95 8.30 13.19
C THR A 268 -14.23 7.98 11.90
N TRP A 269 -14.86 8.28 10.78
CA TRP A 269 -14.24 8.20 9.47
C TRP A 269 -14.02 9.62 8.93
N VAL A 270 -12.77 9.97 8.68
CA VAL A 270 -12.40 11.25 8.05
C VAL A 270 -11.85 10.93 6.68
N GLY A 271 -12.68 11.11 5.65
CA GLY A 271 -12.28 11.02 4.26
C GLY A 271 -11.88 12.41 3.74
N LYS A 272 -10.77 12.52 2.98
CA LYS A 272 -10.51 13.68 2.14
C LYS A 272 -11.23 13.50 0.80
N LYS A 273 -11.94 14.55 0.37
CA LYS A 273 -12.42 14.67 -1.01
C LYS A 273 -11.26 14.83 -1.98
#